data_cdd47589dcbed44c048e241e2d35b130
#
_entry.id   cdd47589dcbed44c048e241e2d35b130
#
_cell.length_a   1.000
_cell.length_b   1.000
_cell.length_c   1.000
_cell.angle_alpha   90.00
_cell.angle_beta   90.00
_cell.angle_gamma   90.00
#
_symmetry.space_group_name_H-M   'P 1'
#
loop_
_entity.id
_entity.type
_entity.pdbx_description
1 polymer ?
#
loop_
_entity_poly.entity_id
_entity_poly.type
_entity_poly.pdbx_seq_one_letter_code
_entity_poly.pdbx_strand_id
1 'polypeptide(L)'
;MRITNQMMINTNMADIQTNKLLLNKYNTQMSTQKKINRPSEDPIIAIRALRLRTSLDQVSMYLDKNIPDASSWLDTTEGALDEGNSIITRLYGYCEQGATDSYSSEQRQTISETLSKLKEAFYAEGDVEYAGRYVFTGYKTDTPLTYQSDDDAKNISYTISQDFNRSYLTTKKAYTNSYTNDDIMNLNLHKDADGNIVTPNVKTVHTLRTAYTGVHDTGFNMTYNNTDIKVSEDGTSAVVTTYELDDDGNIKKDDNGNPVVKDTQTVTGDADGKFTFTDTEGKQVVLGTTKDDNAIPEDNEIIFNSSTGEIILGADIYSNVYESNKFSVSYTKDNFQKGDLNPTMYYNCIDNNTGVTYEKKDE
;
A
#
# COMPACT_ATOMS: atom_id res chain seq x y z
N MET A 1 -72.72 -26.76 -56.40
CA MET A 1 -72.21 -27.80 -55.43
C MET A 1 -73.41 -28.21 -54.56
N ARG A 2 -73.75 -29.49 -54.51
CA ARG A 2 -74.83 -29.99 -53.68
C ARG A 2 -74.32 -30.14 -52.26
N ILE A 3 -74.74 -29.29 -51.31
CA ILE A 3 -74.42 -29.40 -49.93
C ILE A 3 -75.21 -30.59 -49.36
N THR A 4 -74.51 -31.61 -48.91
CA THR A 4 -75.12 -32.75 -48.24
C THR A 4 -75.40 -32.46 -46.77
N ASN A 5 -76.49 -33.05 -46.20
CA ASN A 5 -76.87 -32.88 -44.81
C ASN A 5 -75.67 -33.21 -43.83
N GLN A 6 -74.85 -34.15 -44.22
CA GLN A 6 -73.67 -34.52 -43.49
C GLN A 6 -72.59 -33.39 -43.44
N MET A 7 -72.43 -32.63 -44.53
CA MET A 7 -71.58 -31.48 -44.59
C MET A 7 -72.04 -30.35 -43.68
N MET A 8 -73.35 -30.14 -43.60
CA MET A 8 -73.98 -29.11 -42.70
C MET A 8 -73.76 -29.50 -41.23
N ILE A 9 -73.90 -30.79 -40.87
CA ILE A 9 -73.72 -31.28 -39.53
C ILE A 9 -72.21 -31.15 -39.10
N ASN A 10 -71.30 -31.52 -39.99
CA ASN A 10 -69.85 -31.43 -39.73
C ASN A 10 -69.42 -29.98 -39.57
N THR A 11 -69.96 -29.05 -40.34
CA THR A 11 -69.66 -27.59 -40.21
C THR A 11 -70.15 -27.04 -38.88
N ASN A 12 -71.47 -27.36 -38.54
CA ASN A 12 -72.05 -26.94 -37.26
C ASN A 12 -71.27 -27.52 -36.03
N MET A 13 -70.81 -28.82 -36.12
CA MET A 13 -69.98 -29.38 -35.07
C MET A 13 -68.64 -28.71 -34.95
N ALA A 14 -68.00 -28.34 -36.07
CA ALA A 14 -66.73 -27.58 -36.06
C ALA A 14 -66.87 -26.19 -35.44
N ASP A 15 -67.99 -25.50 -35.77
CA ASP A 15 -68.30 -24.20 -35.19
C ASP A 15 -68.60 -24.26 -33.68
N ILE A 16 -69.34 -25.29 -33.22
CA ILE A 16 -69.55 -25.55 -31.78
C ILE A 16 -68.23 -25.82 -31.07
N GLN A 17 -67.35 -26.66 -31.64
CA GLN A 17 -66.00 -26.92 -31.08
C GLN A 17 -65.18 -25.65 -30.98
N THR A 18 -65.17 -24.82 -32.03
CA THR A 18 -64.45 -23.54 -32.05
C THR A 18 -64.94 -22.60 -30.96
N ASN A 19 -66.32 -22.48 -30.83
CA ASN A 19 -66.91 -21.66 -29.78
C ASN A 19 -66.58 -22.19 -28.37
N LYS A 20 -66.58 -23.49 -28.18
CA LYS A 20 -66.18 -24.12 -26.89
C LYS A 20 -64.71 -23.83 -26.55
N LEU A 21 -63.82 -23.89 -27.52
CA LEU A 21 -62.38 -23.54 -27.32
C LEU A 21 -62.19 -22.07 -26.98
N LEU A 22 -62.91 -21.16 -27.65
CA LEU A 22 -62.89 -19.72 -27.37
C LEU A 22 -63.42 -19.42 -25.95
N LEU A 23 -64.53 -20.06 -25.57
CA LEU A 23 -65.12 -19.90 -24.25
C LEU A 23 -64.19 -20.38 -23.15
N ASN A 24 -63.53 -21.51 -23.36
CA ASN A 24 -62.52 -22.05 -22.41
C ASN A 24 -61.32 -21.10 -22.32
N LYS A 25 -60.84 -20.53 -23.45
CA LYS A 25 -59.78 -19.54 -23.47
C LYS A 25 -60.15 -18.29 -22.65
N TYR A 26 -61.35 -17.73 -22.89
CA TYR A 26 -61.77 -16.53 -22.15
C TYR A 26 -62.01 -16.82 -20.65
N ASN A 27 -62.54 -17.98 -20.27
CA ASN A 27 -62.63 -18.41 -18.90
C ASN A 27 -61.25 -18.50 -18.21
N THR A 28 -60.29 -19.06 -18.90
CA THR A 28 -58.90 -19.13 -18.40
C THR A 28 -58.30 -17.75 -18.26
N GLN A 29 -58.52 -16.85 -19.21
CA GLN A 29 -58.06 -15.46 -19.14
C GLN A 29 -58.69 -14.68 -18.00
N MET A 30 -59.99 -14.86 -17.76
CA MET A 30 -60.70 -14.26 -16.60
C MET A 30 -60.20 -14.79 -15.29
N SER A 31 -60.00 -16.11 -15.15
CA SER A 31 -59.53 -16.75 -13.93
C SER A 31 -58.10 -16.38 -13.59
N THR A 32 -57.21 -16.30 -14.59
CA THR A 32 -55.78 -16.00 -14.39
C THR A 32 -55.46 -14.51 -14.44
N GLN A 33 -56.42 -13.68 -14.91
CA GLN A 33 -56.23 -12.25 -15.18
C GLN A 33 -55.04 -11.95 -16.14
N LYS A 34 -54.66 -12.95 -16.94
CA LYS A 34 -53.57 -12.83 -17.93
C LYS A 34 -54.10 -13.05 -19.31
N LYS A 35 -53.70 -12.16 -20.26
CA LYS A 35 -54.08 -12.26 -21.66
C LYS A 35 -53.49 -13.50 -22.33
N ILE A 36 -52.33 -13.95 -21.92
CA ILE A 36 -51.61 -15.09 -22.41
C ILE A 36 -51.13 -15.93 -21.21
N ASN A 37 -51.43 -17.22 -21.21
CA ASN A 37 -50.98 -18.15 -20.18
C ASN A 37 -49.84 -19.06 -20.65
N ARG A 38 -49.75 -19.28 -21.95
CA ARG A 38 -48.68 -20.11 -22.55
C ARG A 38 -48.00 -19.35 -23.69
N PRO A 39 -46.65 -19.44 -23.82
CA PRO A 39 -45.93 -18.81 -24.94
C PRO A 39 -46.40 -19.22 -26.34
N SER A 40 -46.99 -20.42 -26.45
CA SER A 40 -47.58 -20.94 -27.70
C SER A 40 -48.85 -20.22 -28.20
N GLU A 41 -49.54 -19.50 -27.29
CA GLU A 41 -50.78 -18.78 -27.65
C GLU A 41 -50.49 -17.51 -28.49
N ASP A 42 -49.43 -16.76 -28.14
CA ASP A 42 -48.91 -15.63 -28.90
C ASP A 42 -47.43 -15.42 -28.56
N PRO A 43 -46.51 -15.94 -29.38
CA PRO A 43 -45.08 -15.87 -29.10
C PRO A 43 -44.55 -14.44 -29.14
N ILE A 44 -45.11 -13.55 -29.94
CA ILE A 44 -44.65 -12.15 -30.05
C ILE A 44 -44.93 -11.38 -28.77
N ILE A 45 -46.17 -11.48 -28.28
CA ILE A 45 -46.59 -10.82 -27.03
C ILE A 45 -45.87 -11.47 -25.84
N ALA A 46 -45.66 -12.81 -25.85
CA ALA A 46 -44.92 -13.53 -24.79
C ALA A 46 -43.49 -13.03 -24.67
N ILE A 47 -42.79 -12.86 -25.80
CA ILE A 47 -41.39 -12.34 -25.80
C ILE A 47 -41.36 -10.89 -25.27
N ARG A 48 -42.31 -10.04 -25.69
CA ARG A 48 -42.38 -8.66 -25.19
C ARG A 48 -42.65 -8.63 -23.68
N ALA A 49 -43.59 -9.44 -23.20
CA ALA A 49 -43.92 -9.53 -21.78
C ALA A 49 -42.73 -10.02 -20.95
N LEU A 50 -41.98 -11.04 -21.41
CA LEU A 50 -40.75 -11.52 -20.76
C LEU A 50 -39.70 -10.43 -20.70
N ARG A 51 -39.42 -9.72 -21.81
CA ARG A 51 -38.45 -8.62 -21.81
C ARG A 51 -38.84 -7.51 -20.82
N LEU A 52 -40.11 -7.11 -20.78
CA LEU A 52 -40.59 -6.09 -19.84
C LEU A 52 -40.47 -6.56 -18.39
N ARG A 53 -40.76 -7.84 -18.10
CA ARG A 53 -40.57 -8.41 -16.74
C ARG A 53 -39.13 -8.43 -16.37
N THR A 54 -38.25 -8.93 -17.24
CA THR A 54 -36.80 -8.93 -16.98
C THR A 54 -36.30 -7.51 -16.72
N SER A 55 -36.74 -6.52 -17.51
CA SER A 55 -36.36 -5.12 -17.27
C SER A 55 -36.92 -4.59 -15.95
N LEU A 56 -38.15 -4.94 -15.58
CA LEU A 56 -38.76 -4.57 -14.30
C LEU A 56 -37.97 -5.21 -13.13
N ASP A 57 -37.65 -6.51 -13.23
CA ASP A 57 -36.91 -7.22 -12.21
C ASP A 57 -35.50 -6.64 -12.03
N GLN A 58 -34.85 -6.25 -13.14
CA GLN A 58 -33.55 -5.54 -13.11
C GLN A 58 -33.66 -4.19 -12.40
N VAL A 59 -34.65 -3.39 -12.74
CA VAL A 59 -34.87 -2.07 -12.10
C VAL A 59 -35.20 -2.23 -10.62
N SER A 60 -36.07 -3.18 -10.27
CA SER A 60 -36.35 -3.48 -8.85
C SER A 60 -35.11 -3.95 -8.09
N MET A 61 -34.28 -4.79 -8.71
CA MET A 61 -33.00 -5.22 -8.09
C MET A 61 -32.07 -4.04 -7.85
N TYR A 62 -31.97 -3.10 -8.82
CA TYR A 62 -31.18 -1.90 -8.64
C TYR A 62 -31.74 -1.00 -7.54
N LEU A 63 -33.05 -0.75 -7.55
CA LEU A 63 -33.70 0.16 -6.61
C LEU A 63 -33.72 -0.38 -5.17
N ASP A 64 -34.07 -1.67 -5.02
CA ASP A 64 -34.38 -2.25 -3.70
C ASP A 64 -33.13 -2.87 -3.04
N LYS A 65 -32.06 -3.17 -3.82
CA LYS A 65 -30.86 -3.85 -3.30
C LYS A 65 -29.58 -3.09 -3.61
N ASN A 66 -29.27 -2.89 -4.90
CA ASN A 66 -27.93 -2.42 -5.29
C ASN A 66 -27.67 -0.96 -4.88
N ILE A 67 -28.65 -0.08 -5.02
CA ILE A 67 -28.50 1.33 -4.63
C ILE A 67 -28.38 1.48 -3.10
N PRO A 68 -29.27 0.90 -2.27
CA PRO A 68 -29.11 0.94 -0.82
C PRO A 68 -27.81 0.31 -0.32
N ASP A 69 -27.36 -0.81 -0.90
CA ASP A 69 -26.11 -1.45 -0.54
C ASP A 69 -24.91 -0.56 -0.89
N ALA A 70 -24.89 0.01 -2.10
CA ALA A 70 -23.85 0.94 -2.50
C ALA A 70 -23.85 2.23 -1.65
N SER A 71 -25.03 2.77 -1.30
CA SER A 71 -25.13 3.94 -0.42
C SER A 71 -24.54 3.64 0.95
N SER A 72 -24.92 2.51 1.55
CA SER A 72 -24.41 2.11 2.86
C SER A 72 -22.88 1.85 2.85
N TRP A 73 -22.34 1.31 1.74
CA TRP A 73 -20.90 1.17 1.55
C TRP A 73 -20.22 2.54 1.53
N LEU A 74 -20.76 3.49 0.78
CA LEU A 74 -20.24 4.85 0.70
C LEU A 74 -20.34 5.61 2.03
N ASP A 75 -21.46 5.47 2.74
CA ASP A 75 -21.67 6.08 4.05
C ASP A 75 -20.66 5.55 5.08
N THR A 76 -20.38 4.24 5.05
CA THR A 76 -19.35 3.62 5.89
C THR A 76 -17.95 4.12 5.53
N THR A 77 -17.66 4.27 4.24
CA THR A 77 -16.39 4.79 3.73
C THR A 77 -16.19 6.26 4.15
N GLU A 78 -17.24 7.08 3.99
CA GLU A 78 -17.23 8.48 4.39
C GLU A 78 -16.99 8.63 5.90
N GLY A 79 -17.69 7.84 6.72
CA GLY A 79 -17.50 7.86 8.18
C GLY A 79 -16.07 7.54 8.59
N ALA A 80 -15.46 6.51 8.00
CA ALA A 80 -14.08 6.13 8.28
C ALA A 80 -13.07 7.21 7.84
N LEU A 81 -13.30 7.86 6.70
CA LEU A 81 -12.46 8.95 6.22
C LEU A 81 -12.58 10.21 7.09
N ASP A 82 -13.80 10.54 7.56
CA ASP A 82 -14.02 11.67 8.46
C ASP A 82 -13.33 11.46 9.81
N GLU A 83 -13.44 10.26 10.41
CA GLU A 83 -12.72 9.96 11.65
C GLU A 83 -11.21 9.94 11.42
N GLY A 84 -10.74 9.37 10.30
CA GLY A 84 -9.33 9.43 9.91
C GLY A 84 -8.80 10.87 9.80
N ASN A 85 -9.55 11.77 9.19
CA ASN A 85 -9.20 13.20 9.11
C ASN A 85 -9.18 13.88 10.49
N SER A 86 -10.14 13.52 11.35
CA SER A 86 -10.17 13.97 12.75
C SER A 86 -8.93 13.54 13.53
N ILE A 87 -8.51 12.26 13.35
CA ILE A 87 -7.30 11.72 13.98
C ILE A 87 -6.05 12.46 13.47
N ILE A 88 -5.92 12.70 12.17
CA ILE A 88 -4.80 13.45 11.59
C ILE A 88 -4.73 14.86 12.15
N THR A 89 -5.86 15.53 12.30
CA THR A 89 -5.93 16.88 12.89
C THR A 89 -5.45 16.88 14.35
N ARG A 90 -5.83 15.87 15.12
CA ARG A 90 -5.35 15.70 16.51
C ARG A 90 -3.86 15.37 16.57
N LEU A 91 -3.36 14.52 15.66
CA LEU A 91 -1.94 14.20 15.51
C LEU A 91 -1.12 15.48 15.28
N TYR A 92 -1.58 16.32 14.34
CA TYR A 92 -0.92 17.60 14.06
C TYR A 92 -0.83 18.50 15.30
N GLY A 93 -1.93 18.64 16.05
CA GLY A 93 -1.95 19.43 17.30
C GLY A 93 -0.99 18.89 18.37
N TYR A 94 -0.87 17.57 18.53
CA TYR A 94 0.09 16.97 19.45
C TYR A 94 1.54 17.12 18.99
N CYS A 95 1.81 17.09 17.69
CA CYS A 95 3.13 17.38 17.14
C CYS A 95 3.53 18.84 17.41
N GLU A 96 2.63 19.80 17.24
CA GLU A 96 2.87 21.21 17.59
C GLU A 96 3.17 21.38 19.08
N GLN A 97 2.39 20.72 19.94
CA GLN A 97 2.63 20.74 21.39
C GLN A 97 4.00 20.15 21.74
N GLY A 98 4.35 18.99 21.17
CA GLY A 98 5.64 18.32 21.41
C GLY A 98 6.85 19.12 20.94
N ALA A 99 6.68 19.95 19.91
CA ALA A 99 7.72 20.83 19.38
C ALA A 99 7.96 22.08 20.25
N THR A 100 7.07 22.36 21.23
CA THR A 100 7.20 23.52 22.09
C THR A 100 8.24 23.30 23.20
N ASP A 101 9.14 24.25 23.42
CA ASP A 101 10.25 24.12 24.36
C ASP A 101 9.82 24.10 25.87
N SER A 102 8.58 24.48 26.16
CA SER A 102 8.07 24.59 27.55
C SER A 102 7.70 23.23 28.17
N TYR A 103 7.65 22.12 27.39
CA TYR A 103 7.28 20.81 27.92
C TYR A 103 8.48 20.05 28.48
N SER A 104 8.28 19.44 29.68
CA SER A 104 9.27 18.52 30.26
C SER A 104 9.42 17.22 29.48
N SER A 105 10.49 16.47 29.76
CA SER A 105 10.71 15.14 29.13
C SER A 105 9.55 14.18 29.40
N GLU A 106 8.98 14.18 30.60
CA GLU A 106 7.84 13.33 30.99
C GLU A 106 6.57 13.69 30.22
N GLN A 107 6.33 14.99 30.03
CA GLN A 107 5.18 15.47 29.24
C GLN A 107 5.35 15.10 27.76
N ARG A 108 6.56 15.21 27.21
CA ARG A 108 6.84 14.77 25.84
C ARG A 108 6.70 13.27 25.66
N GLN A 109 7.06 12.46 26.68
CA GLN A 109 6.83 11.02 26.68
C GLN A 109 5.31 10.72 26.63
N THR A 110 4.50 11.40 27.43
CA THR A 110 3.04 11.26 27.41
C THR A 110 2.45 11.61 26.04
N ILE A 111 2.97 12.67 25.40
CA ILE A 111 2.58 13.04 24.04
C ILE A 111 2.96 11.91 23.04
N SER A 112 4.17 11.34 23.15
CA SER A 112 4.62 10.24 22.30
C SER A 112 3.72 9.00 22.45
N GLU A 113 3.35 8.64 23.68
CA GLU A 113 2.41 7.53 23.94
C GLU A 113 1.02 7.82 23.35
N THR A 114 0.57 9.08 23.43
CA THR A 114 -0.71 9.50 22.83
C THR A 114 -0.66 9.43 21.29
N LEU A 115 0.45 9.86 20.69
CA LEU A 115 0.67 9.74 19.24
C LEU A 115 0.67 8.29 18.78
N SER A 116 1.27 7.37 19.55
CA SER A 116 1.25 5.94 19.26
C SER A 116 -0.18 5.38 19.26
N LYS A 117 -1.00 5.76 20.27
CA LYS A 117 -2.41 5.35 20.31
C LYS A 117 -3.25 5.93 19.17
N LEU A 118 -2.97 7.18 18.76
CA LEU A 118 -3.64 7.79 17.61
C LEU A 118 -3.23 7.11 16.30
N LYS A 119 -1.96 6.68 16.18
CA LYS A 119 -1.51 5.86 15.05
C LYS A 119 -2.30 4.54 14.97
N GLU A 120 -2.44 3.83 16.09
CA GLU A 120 -3.22 2.59 16.16
C GLU A 120 -4.68 2.83 15.79
N ALA A 121 -5.29 3.91 16.29
CA ALA A 121 -6.66 4.28 15.94
C ALA A 121 -6.81 4.60 14.44
N PHE A 122 -5.86 5.32 13.86
CA PHE A 122 -5.87 5.62 12.42
C PHE A 122 -5.81 4.36 11.56
N TYR A 123 -4.99 3.39 11.94
CA TYR A 123 -4.93 2.12 11.22
C TYR A 123 -6.20 1.28 11.43
N ALA A 124 -6.82 1.34 12.59
CA ALA A 124 -8.09 0.67 12.85
C ALA A 124 -9.23 1.20 11.96
N GLU A 125 -9.22 2.50 11.63
CA GLU A 125 -10.16 3.05 10.64
C GLU A 125 -9.89 2.51 9.21
N GLY A 126 -8.67 2.09 8.92
CA GLY A 126 -8.33 1.38 7.68
C GLY A 126 -8.93 -0.04 7.60
N ASP A 127 -9.26 -0.65 8.74
CA ASP A 127 -9.83 -1.99 8.85
C ASP A 127 -11.37 -1.98 8.98
N VAL A 128 -12.02 -0.86 8.66
CA VAL A 128 -13.49 -0.78 8.70
C VAL A 128 -14.11 -1.77 7.73
N GLU A 129 -15.11 -2.50 8.25
CA GLU A 129 -15.78 -3.58 7.57
C GLU A 129 -17.23 -3.22 7.25
N TYR A 130 -17.69 -3.59 6.06
CA TYR A 130 -19.10 -3.53 5.67
C TYR A 130 -19.56 -4.89 5.13
N ALA A 131 -20.56 -5.48 5.76
CA ALA A 131 -21.14 -6.77 5.36
C ALA A 131 -20.11 -7.90 5.16
N GLY A 132 -19.09 -8.00 6.03
CA GLY A 132 -18.03 -9.01 5.97
C GLY A 132 -16.95 -8.72 4.93
N ARG A 133 -16.82 -7.49 4.48
CA ARG A 133 -15.83 -7.06 3.51
C ARG A 133 -15.12 -5.80 3.99
N TYR A 134 -13.80 -5.79 3.95
CA TYR A 134 -13.00 -4.62 4.25
C TYR A 134 -13.09 -3.59 3.12
N VAL A 135 -13.26 -2.32 3.49
CA VAL A 135 -13.57 -1.25 2.53
C VAL A 135 -12.33 -0.76 1.80
N PHE A 136 -11.18 -0.70 2.49
CA PHE A 136 -9.95 -0.08 1.99
C PHE A 136 -8.92 -1.07 1.41
N THR A 137 -9.24 -2.35 1.32
CA THR A 137 -8.31 -3.40 0.86
C THR A 137 -8.43 -3.73 -0.63
N GLY A 138 -9.18 -2.91 -1.39
CA GLY A 138 -9.35 -3.07 -2.83
C GLY A 138 -10.01 -4.40 -3.20
N TYR A 139 -9.34 -5.22 -4.01
CA TYR A 139 -9.88 -6.52 -4.44
C TYR A 139 -9.79 -7.62 -3.37
N LYS A 140 -8.95 -7.45 -2.34
CA LYS A 140 -8.77 -8.42 -1.24
C LYS A 140 -9.69 -8.09 -0.07
N THR A 141 -10.98 -8.02 -0.32
CA THR A 141 -11.98 -7.61 0.66
C THR A 141 -12.16 -8.55 1.85
N ASP A 142 -11.56 -9.73 1.81
CA ASP A 142 -11.56 -10.76 2.85
C ASP A 142 -10.37 -10.67 3.82
N THR A 143 -9.40 -9.81 3.53
CA THR A 143 -8.17 -9.68 4.31
C THR A 143 -8.08 -8.28 4.91
N PRO A 144 -7.82 -8.13 6.23
CA PRO A 144 -7.67 -6.83 6.87
C PRO A 144 -6.40 -6.11 6.38
N LEU A 145 -6.41 -4.79 6.48
CA LEU A 145 -5.29 -3.93 6.14
C LEU A 145 -4.11 -4.12 7.12
N THR A 146 -4.43 -4.31 8.40
CA THR A 146 -3.45 -4.49 9.47
C THR A 146 -3.54 -5.87 10.10
N TYR A 147 -2.48 -6.30 10.79
CA TYR A 147 -2.51 -7.52 11.60
C TYR A 147 -3.41 -7.32 12.81
N GLN A 148 -4.44 -8.17 12.95
CA GLN A 148 -5.46 -8.04 13.99
C GLN A 148 -5.02 -8.58 15.36
N SER A 149 -4.05 -9.48 15.37
CA SER A 149 -3.49 -10.05 16.59
C SER A 149 -1.97 -10.27 16.48
N ASP A 150 -1.29 -10.32 17.62
CA ASP A 150 0.13 -10.68 17.65
C ASP A 150 0.39 -12.12 17.22
N ASP A 151 -0.60 -13.01 17.35
CA ASP A 151 -0.48 -14.40 16.90
C ASP A 151 -0.52 -14.50 15.38
N ASP A 152 -1.31 -13.66 14.70
CA ASP A 152 -1.34 -13.57 13.23
C ASP A 152 -0.05 -12.96 12.67
N ALA A 153 0.61 -12.11 13.46
CA ALA A 153 1.83 -11.41 13.09
C ALA A 153 3.12 -12.20 13.41
N LYS A 154 3.03 -13.23 14.26
CA LYS A 154 4.18 -14.06 14.66
C LYS A 154 4.69 -14.92 13.52
N ASN A 155 6.02 -15.07 13.46
CA ASN A 155 6.72 -15.91 12.51
C ASN A 155 6.48 -15.54 11.03
N ILE A 156 6.02 -14.34 10.78
CA ILE A 156 5.89 -13.79 9.43
C ILE A 156 7.16 -13.01 9.11
N SER A 157 7.74 -13.30 7.95
CA SER A 157 8.92 -12.63 7.42
C SER A 157 8.66 -12.27 5.97
N TYR A 158 8.82 -10.99 5.65
CA TYR A 158 8.71 -10.49 4.29
C TYR A 158 9.96 -9.74 3.88
N THR A 159 10.40 -9.99 2.65
CA THR A 159 11.32 -9.11 1.94
C THR A 159 10.48 -8.11 1.15
N ILE A 160 10.56 -6.84 1.52
CA ILE A 160 9.71 -5.74 1.03
C ILE A 160 10.53 -4.84 0.13
N SER A 161 10.04 -4.58 -1.07
CA SER A 161 10.67 -3.66 -2.02
C SER A 161 9.88 -2.36 -2.12
N GLN A 162 10.60 -1.24 -2.01
CA GLN A 162 10.04 0.10 -2.08
C GLN A 162 10.83 0.97 -3.04
N ASP A 163 10.10 1.69 -3.90
CA ASP A 163 10.64 2.68 -4.81
C ASP A 163 10.37 4.08 -4.26
N PHE A 164 11.38 4.92 -4.28
CA PHE A 164 11.32 6.30 -3.82
C PHE A 164 11.57 7.25 -4.97
N ASN A 165 10.80 8.30 -5.00
CA ASN A 165 11.05 9.46 -5.84
C ASN A 165 11.38 10.68 -4.98
N ARG A 166 11.76 11.78 -5.60
CA ARG A 166 12.14 13.03 -4.88
C ARG A 166 11.07 13.59 -3.95
N SER A 167 9.78 13.21 -4.11
CA SER A 167 8.72 13.68 -3.21
C SER A 167 8.76 13.04 -1.82
N TYR A 168 9.43 11.90 -1.68
CA TYR A 168 9.67 11.23 -0.40
C TYR A 168 10.89 11.78 0.35
N LEU A 169 11.73 12.60 -0.30
CA LEU A 169 12.88 13.23 0.34
C LEU A 169 12.41 14.25 1.37
N THR A 170 12.82 14.03 2.60
CA THR A 170 12.54 14.91 3.73
C THR A 170 13.85 15.46 4.30
N THR A 171 13.75 16.54 5.07
CA THR A 171 14.92 17.14 5.74
C THR A 171 14.75 17.04 7.24
N LYS A 172 15.83 16.64 7.92
CA LYS A 172 15.92 16.54 9.37
C LYS A 172 17.10 17.39 9.86
N LYS A 173 16.97 17.97 11.04
CA LYS A 173 18.09 18.62 11.71
C LYS A 173 18.73 17.63 12.66
N ALA A 174 19.99 17.31 12.47
CA ALA A 174 20.80 16.50 13.35
C ALA A 174 21.79 17.39 14.12
N TYR A 175 22.07 17.02 15.36
CA TYR A 175 22.97 17.77 16.22
C TYR A 175 24.28 16.99 16.39
N THR A 176 25.40 17.62 16.06
CA THR A 176 26.72 16.97 16.19
C THR A 176 27.15 16.78 17.64
N ASN A 177 26.72 17.66 18.53
CA ASN A 177 26.96 17.56 19.96
C ASN A 177 25.68 17.94 20.70
N SER A 178 25.10 17.03 21.47
CA SER A 178 23.95 17.29 22.33
C SER A 178 24.45 17.55 23.76
N TYR A 179 23.97 18.63 24.35
CA TYR A 179 24.12 18.86 25.78
C TYR A 179 22.86 18.39 26.50
N THR A 180 23.03 17.66 27.58
CA THR A 180 21.94 17.36 28.50
C THR A 180 21.65 18.59 29.37
N ASN A 181 20.46 18.66 29.99
CA ASN A 181 20.17 19.70 30.98
C ASN A 181 21.19 19.68 32.13
N ASP A 182 21.68 18.51 32.52
CA ASP A 182 22.70 18.37 33.57
C ASP A 182 24.05 18.94 33.12
N ASP A 183 24.44 18.76 31.87
CA ASP A 183 25.66 19.37 31.31
C ASP A 183 25.58 20.89 31.34
N ILE A 184 24.41 21.46 31.01
CA ILE A 184 24.19 22.91 31.03
C ILE A 184 24.19 23.41 32.47
N MET A 185 23.48 22.75 33.38
CA MET A 185 23.36 23.15 34.78
C MET A 185 24.69 23.04 35.54
N ASN A 186 25.50 22.06 35.24
CA ASN A 186 26.78 21.80 35.87
C ASN A 186 27.98 22.41 35.12
N LEU A 187 27.74 23.17 34.04
CA LEU A 187 28.75 23.73 33.15
C LEU A 187 29.74 22.67 32.60
N ASN A 188 29.28 21.45 32.47
CA ASN A 188 30.03 20.34 31.86
C ASN A 188 30.00 20.49 30.33
N LEU A 189 30.66 21.50 29.83
CA LEU A 189 30.75 21.73 28.42
C LEU A 189 31.70 20.74 27.75
N HIS A 190 31.30 20.11 26.66
CA HIS A 190 32.17 19.25 25.87
C HIS A 190 33.37 20.04 25.38
N LYS A 191 34.56 19.50 25.59
CA LYS A 191 35.83 20.10 25.17
C LYS A 191 36.50 19.18 24.16
N ASP A 192 37.13 19.78 23.15
CA ASP A 192 37.99 19.06 22.24
C ASP A 192 39.31 18.64 22.92
N ALA A 193 40.14 17.94 22.17
CA ALA A 193 41.47 17.46 22.68
C ALA A 193 42.38 18.64 23.12
N ASP A 194 42.15 19.83 22.61
CA ASP A 194 42.91 21.06 22.90
C ASP A 194 42.28 21.85 24.06
N GLY A 195 41.15 21.40 24.60
CA GLY A 195 40.46 22.01 25.74
C GLY A 195 39.52 23.15 25.36
N ASN A 196 39.23 23.38 24.07
CA ASN A 196 38.28 24.37 23.63
C ASN A 196 36.83 23.85 23.75
N ILE A 197 35.89 24.73 24.06
CA ILE A 197 34.46 24.40 24.14
C ILE A 197 33.95 24.10 22.75
N VAL A 198 33.45 22.88 22.52
CA VAL A 198 32.80 22.51 21.28
C VAL A 198 31.33 22.90 21.38
N THR A 199 30.93 23.89 20.61
CA THR A 199 29.51 24.31 20.56
C THR A 199 28.68 23.31 19.77
N PRO A 200 27.40 23.06 20.17
CA PRO A 200 26.50 22.24 19.40
C PRO A 200 26.35 22.80 18.00
N ASN A 201 26.59 21.97 17.00
CA ASN A 201 26.37 22.35 15.61
C ASN A 201 25.15 21.60 15.06
N VAL A 202 24.31 22.31 14.33
CA VAL A 202 23.11 21.77 13.71
C VAL A 202 23.40 21.53 12.25
N LYS A 203 23.42 20.27 11.81
CA LYS A 203 23.57 19.90 10.42
C LYS A 203 22.19 19.52 9.87
N THR A 204 21.85 20.02 8.69
CA THR A 204 20.67 19.57 7.97
C THR A 204 21.03 18.32 7.20
N VAL A 205 20.31 17.23 7.44
CA VAL A 205 20.48 15.96 6.73
C VAL A 205 19.23 15.65 5.95
N HIS A 206 19.39 14.94 4.85
CA HIS A 206 18.29 14.53 3.97
C HIS A 206 17.96 13.07 4.22
N THR A 207 16.68 12.74 4.33
CA THR A 207 16.25 11.39 4.68
C THR A 207 15.14 10.89 3.77
N LEU A 208 15.17 9.59 3.50
CA LEU A 208 14.07 8.78 3.00
C LEU A 208 13.61 7.86 4.13
N ARG A 209 12.37 7.44 4.13
CA ARG A 209 11.87 6.57 5.18
C ARG A 209 11.15 5.36 4.62
N THR A 210 11.56 4.18 5.09
CA THR A 210 10.87 2.92 4.78
C THR A 210 9.50 2.88 5.46
N ALA A 211 8.61 2.02 4.97
CA ALA A 211 7.26 1.86 5.53
C ALA A 211 7.28 1.25 6.94
N TYR A 212 8.32 0.48 7.25
CA TYR A 212 8.44 -0.26 8.50
C TYR A 212 9.67 0.16 9.27
N THR A 213 9.56 0.06 10.58
CA THR A 213 10.64 0.26 11.56
C THR A 213 11.11 -1.09 12.11
N GLY A 214 12.29 -1.15 12.70
CA GLY A 214 12.82 -2.40 13.25
C GLY A 214 13.03 -3.46 12.17
N VAL A 215 13.65 -3.06 11.07
CA VAL A 215 13.99 -3.92 9.93
C VAL A 215 15.37 -4.53 10.12
N HIS A 216 15.72 -5.53 9.30
CA HIS A 216 17.07 -6.11 9.36
C HIS A 216 18.12 -5.09 8.90
N ASP A 217 19.25 -5.07 9.60
CA ASP A 217 20.43 -4.25 9.26
C ASP A 217 21.38 -4.95 8.27
N THR A 218 21.05 -6.16 7.87
CA THR A 218 21.80 -7.00 6.92
C THR A 218 20.84 -7.62 5.91
N GLY A 219 21.37 -8.17 4.83
CA GLY A 219 20.56 -8.86 3.82
C GLY A 219 19.61 -7.93 3.05
N PHE A 220 19.92 -6.64 2.96
CA PHE A 220 19.13 -5.69 2.21
C PHE A 220 19.77 -5.38 0.85
N ASN A 221 18.95 -4.92 -0.08
CA ASN A 221 19.38 -4.46 -1.39
C ASN A 221 18.97 -3.00 -1.58
N MET A 222 19.85 -2.18 -2.10
CA MET A 222 19.62 -0.77 -2.36
C MET A 222 20.04 -0.42 -3.78
N THR A 223 19.15 0.18 -4.55
CA THR A 223 19.46 0.67 -5.88
C THR A 223 19.59 2.18 -5.83
N TYR A 224 20.76 2.66 -6.22
CA TYR A 224 21.12 4.07 -6.31
C TYR A 224 21.58 4.38 -7.72
N ASN A 225 20.89 5.27 -8.42
CA ASN A 225 21.10 5.53 -9.84
C ASN A 225 20.99 4.24 -10.69
N ASN A 226 22.12 3.82 -11.26
CA ASN A 226 22.27 2.60 -12.05
C ASN A 226 23.13 1.55 -11.33
N THR A 227 23.21 1.62 -10.01
CA THR A 227 24.05 0.72 -9.19
C THR A 227 23.18 0.02 -8.16
N ASP A 228 23.21 -1.30 -8.19
CA ASP A 228 22.60 -2.17 -7.18
C ASP A 228 23.63 -2.56 -6.14
N ILE A 229 23.33 -2.35 -4.88
CA ILE A 229 24.16 -2.67 -3.73
C ILE A 229 23.45 -3.73 -2.91
N LYS A 230 23.92 -4.95 -2.96
CA LYS A 230 23.33 -6.07 -2.22
C LYS A 230 24.24 -6.43 -1.05
N VAL A 231 23.81 -6.13 0.16
CA VAL A 231 24.50 -6.51 1.40
C VAL A 231 24.18 -7.95 1.71
N SER A 232 25.19 -8.73 2.09
CA SER A 232 25.05 -10.13 2.48
C SER A 232 24.23 -10.29 3.78
N GLU A 233 23.62 -11.45 3.97
CA GLU A 233 22.82 -11.75 5.17
C GLU A 233 23.66 -11.75 6.46
N ASP A 234 24.95 -12.05 6.36
CA ASP A 234 25.89 -12.00 7.48
C ASP A 234 26.47 -10.60 7.74
N GLY A 235 26.16 -9.63 6.87
CA GLY A 235 26.61 -8.25 6.99
C GLY A 235 28.12 -8.05 6.79
N THR A 236 28.86 -9.05 6.28
CA THR A 236 30.33 -8.97 6.16
C THR A 236 30.80 -8.44 4.82
N SER A 237 29.96 -8.57 3.78
CA SER A 237 30.29 -8.16 2.42
C SER A 237 29.10 -7.54 1.70
N ALA A 238 29.38 -6.78 0.67
CA ALA A 238 28.35 -6.28 -0.25
C ALA A 238 28.79 -6.50 -1.70
N VAL A 239 27.86 -6.90 -2.54
CA VAL A 239 28.04 -7.00 -4.00
C VAL A 239 27.44 -5.76 -4.63
N VAL A 240 28.27 -5.00 -5.31
CA VAL A 240 27.90 -3.76 -6.00
C VAL A 240 27.92 -4.03 -7.50
N THR A 241 26.75 -3.99 -8.14
CA THR A 241 26.57 -4.21 -9.56
C THR A 241 26.17 -2.92 -10.24
N THR A 242 26.97 -2.46 -11.18
CA THR A 242 26.72 -1.25 -11.95
C THR A 242 26.24 -1.61 -13.35
N TYR A 243 25.18 -0.96 -13.83
CA TYR A 243 24.58 -1.20 -15.13
C TYR A 243 24.97 -0.13 -16.15
N GLU A 244 24.99 -0.51 -17.43
CA GLU A 244 25.10 0.46 -18.54
C GLU A 244 23.81 1.28 -18.65
N LEU A 245 23.98 2.56 -19.00
CA LEU A 245 22.86 3.44 -19.34
C LEU A 245 22.71 3.54 -20.87
N ASP A 246 21.48 3.69 -21.32
CA ASP A 246 21.18 4.07 -22.70
C ASP A 246 21.31 5.60 -22.89
N ASP A 247 21.08 6.07 -24.12
CA ASP A 247 21.19 7.50 -24.48
C ASP A 247 20.15 8.40 -23.75
N ASP A 248 19.08 7.79 -23.24
CA ASP A 248 18.02 8.47 -22.48
C ASP A 248 18.28 8.44 -20.95
N GLY A 249 19.39 7.83 -20.50
CA GLY A 249 19.76 7.71 -19.08
C GLY A 249 19.01 6.60 -18.32
N ASN A 250 18.39 5.66 -19.03
CA ASN A 250 17.81 4.47 -18.42
C ASN A 250 18.78 3.30 -18.45
N ILE A 251 18.56 2.32 -17.57
CA ILE A 251 19.35 1.08 -17.58
C ILE A 251 19.15 0.37 -18.92
N LYS A 252 20.25 0.21 -19.66
CA LYS A 252 20.27 -0.49 -20.94
C LYS A 252 19.92 -1.95 -20.75
N LYS A 253 19.06 -2.48 -21.63
CA LYS A 253 18.65 -3.88 -21.61
C LYS A 253 19.19 -4.60 -22.84
N ASP A 254 19.51 -5.88 -22.68
CA ASP A 254 19.88 -6.77 -23.78
C ASP A 254 18.64 -7.18 -24.60
N ASP A 255 18.85 -7.96 -25.66
CA ASP A 255 17.78 -8.48 -26.55
C ASP A 255 16.77 -9.38 -25.81
N ASN A 256 17.10 -9.87 -24.62
CA ASN A 256 16.24 -10.69 -23.78
C ASN A 256 15.52 -9.87 -22.70
N GLY A 257 15.76 -8.56 -22.65
CA GLY A 257 15.17 -7.63 -21.67
C GLY A 257 15.92 -7.57 -20.34
N ASN A 258 17.08 -8.22 -20.19
CA ASN A 258 17.87 -8.16 -18.95
C ASN A 258 18.76 -6.92 -18.92
N PRO A 259 18.98 -6.31 -17.72
CA PRO A 259 19.93 -5.23 -17.55
C PRO A 259 21.34 -5.59 -17.98
N VAL A 260 22.00 -4.72 -18.76
CA VAL A 260 23.39 -4.93 -19.18
C VAL A 260 24.34 -4.50 -18.06
N VAL A 261 25.06 -5.46 -17.49
CA VAL A 261 26.04 -5.20 -16.43
C VAL A 261 27.29 -4.55 -16.98
N LYS A 262 27.70 -3.41 -16.42
CA LYS A 262 28.93 -2.70 -16.75
C LYS A 262 30.09 -3.20 -15.90
N ASP A 263 29.89 -3.31 -14.59
CA ASP A 263 30.90 -3.73 -13.61
C ASP A 263 30.24 -4.42 -12.41
N THR A 264 31.00 -5.28 -11.74
CA THR A 264 30.59 -5.91 -10.50
C THR A 264 31.78 -5.92 -9.52
N GLN A 265 31.59 -5.28 -8.37
CA GLN A 265 32.57 -5.21 -7.30
C GLN A 265 32.06 -6.00 -6.08
N THR A 266 32.93 -6.77 -5.45
CA THR A 266 32.62 -7.32 -4.13
C THR A 266 33.47 -6.59 -3.11
N VAL A 267 32.80 -5.92 -2.18
CA VAL A 267 33.44 -5.11 -1.13
C VAL A 267 33.21 -5.77 0.24
N THR A 268 34.23 -5.73 1.07
CA THR A 268 34.15 -6.23 2.44
C THR A 268 33.95 -5.05 3.38
N GLY A 269 33.10 -5.21 4.39
CA GLY A 269 32.90 -4.20 5.41
C GLY A 269 34.20 -3.88 6.15
N ASP A 270 34.41 -2.64 6.51
CA ASP A 270 35.49 -2.20 7.37
C ASP A 270 35.23 -2.57 8.86
N ALA A 271 36.06 -2.09 9.77
CA ALA A 271 35.95 -2.37 11.21
C ALA A 271 34.63 -1.81 11.82
N ASP A 272 34.05 -0.80 11.19
CA ASP A 272 32.79 -0.16 11.59
C ASP A 272 31.57 -0.72 10.82
N GLY A 273 31.77 -1.75 9.97
CA GLY A 273 30.73 -2.37 9.14
C GLY A 273 30.30 -1.52 7.96
N LYS A 274 31.13 -0.57 7.51
CA LYS A 274 30.85 0.28 6.35
C LYS A 274 31.42 -0.32 5.08
N PHE A 275 30.69 -0.19 3.97
CA PHE A 275 31.07 -0.68 2.65
C PHE A 275 31.45 0.50 1.76
N THR A 276 32.69 0.53 1.28
CA THR A 276 33.20 1.58 0.37
C THR A 276 33.33 1.02 -1.04
N PHE A 277 32.67 1.63 -1.99
CA PHE A 277 32.70 1.25 -3.41
C PHE A 277 32.85 2.50 -4.30
N THR A 278 33.09 2.27 -5.57
CA THR A 278 33.21 3.35 -6.56
C THR A 278 31.99 3.35 -7.48
N ASP A 279 31.35 4.48 -7.63
CA ASP A 279 30.19 4.64 -8.53
C ASP A 279 30.62 4.76 -10.02
N THR A 280 29.65 4.92 -10.90
CA THR A 280 29.88 5.05 -12.35
C THR A 280 30.69 6.27 -12.76
N GLU A 281 30.73 7.30 -11.94
CA GLU A 281 31.46 8.55 -12.16
C GLU A 281 32.90 8.51 -11.59
N GLY A 282 33.27 7.39 -10.94
CA GLY A 282 34.55 7.24 -10.29
C GLY A 282 34.63 7.88 -8.90
N LYS A 283 33.50 8.27 -8.32
CA LYS A 283 33.40 8.79 -6.96
C LYS A 283 33.29 7.64 -5.96
N GLN A 284 33.91 7.79 -4.81
CA GLN A 284 33.72 6.85 -3.71
C GLN A 284 32.39 7.11 -3.01
N VAL A 285 31.64 6.05 -2.80
CA VAL A 285 30.40 6.04 -2.02
C VAL A 285 30.58 5.09 -0.85
N VAL A 286 30.10 5.50 0.32
CA VAL A 286 30.16 4.72 1.55
C VAL A 286 28.73 4.35 1.97
N LEU A 287 28.48 3.07 2.18
CA LEU A 287 27.21 2.58 2.73
C LEU A 287 27.46 2.07 4.14
N GLY A 288 26.78 2.65 5.12
CA GLY A 288 26.82 2.23 6.52
C GLY A 288 25.45 1.86 7.05
N THR A 289 25.42 1.08 8.12
CA THR A 289 24.21 0.79 8.89
C THR A 289 24.35 1.31 10.31
N THR A 290 23.26 1.75 10.92
CA THR A 290 23.27 2.27 12.29
C THR A 290 21.93 1.99 12.99
N LYS A 291 21.95 2.15 14.30
CA LYS A 291 20.76 2.19 15.16
C LYS A 291 20.64 3.54 15.89
N ASP A 292 21.55 4.46 15.60
CA ASP A 292 21.56 5.80 16.19
C ASP A 292 20.68 6.76 15.37
N ASP A 293 19.68 7.35 16.02
CA ASP A 293 18.74 8.27 15.41
C ASP A 293 19.35 9.65 15.08
N ASN A 294 20.51 9.95 15.61
CA ASN A 294 21.25 11.19 15.39
C ASN A 294 22.46 11.02 14.48
N ALA A 295 22.55 9.91 13.75
CA ALA A 295 23.64 9.68 12.82
C ALA A 295 23.70 10.78 11.77
N ILE A 296 24.91 11.27 11.51
CA ILE A 296 25.18 12.32 10.53
C ILE A 296 26.11 11.73 9.45
N PRO A 297 25.65 11.65 8.21
CA PRO A 297 26.49 11.09 7.15
C PRO A 297 27.58 12.08 6.72
N GLU A 298 28.69 11.54 6.20
CA GLU A 298 29.61 12.26 5.35
C GLU A 298 28.93 12.64 4.01
N ASP A 299 29.53 13.53 3.23
CA ASP A 299 28.89 14.03 2.01
C ASP A 299 28.64 12.92 0.97
N ASN A 300 29.49 11.91 0.92
CA ASN A 300 29.41 10.75 0.03
C ASN A 300 28.86 9.48 0.69
N GLU A 301 28.20 9.59 1.84
CA GLU A 301 27.75 8.46 2.65
C GLU A 301 26.24 8.28 2.58
N ILE A 302 25.81 7.02 2.56
CA ILE A 302 24.42 6.56 2.78
C ILE A 302 24.40 5.81 4.09
N ILE A 303 23.57 6.21 5.03
CA ILE A 303 23.39 5.50 6.30
C ILE A 303 21.97 4.91 6.37
N PHE A 304 21.87 3.61 6.54
CA PHE A 304 20.61 2.93 6.78
C PHE A 304 20.40 2.71 8.27
N ASN A 305 19.41 3.40 8.86
CA ASN A 305 19.02 3.17 10.25
C ASN A 305 17.95 2.08 10.31
N SER A 306 18.32 0.88 10.70
CA SER A 306 17.43 -0.28 10.77
C SER A 306 16.37 -0.17 11.86
N SER A 307 16.61 0.61 12.91
CA SER A 307 15.65 0.78 14.01
C SER A 307 14.49 1.70 13.65
N THR A 308 14.75 2.81 12.97
CA THR A 308 13.73 3.78 12.55
C THR A 308 13.25 3.59 11.12
N GLY A 309 13.96 2.81 10.31
CA GLY A 309 13.72 2.66 8.88
C GLY A 309 14.10 3.91 8.08
N GLU A 310 14.95 4.78 8.62
CA GLU A 310 15.43 5.97 7.92
C GLU A 310 16.68 5.66 7.09
N ILE A 311 16.72 6.17 5.88
CA ILE A 311 17.88 6.17 4.99
C ILE A 311 18.37 7.61 4.95
N ILE A 312 19.54 7.86 5.54
CA ILE A 312 20.11 9.19 5.69
C ILE A 312 21.15 9.37 4.59
N LEU A 313 21.01 10.46 3.80
CA LEU A 313 21.80 10.72 2.63
C LEU A 313 22.78 11.88 2.88
N GLY A 314 24.05 11.67 2.55
CA GLY A 314 25.05 12.74 2.47
C GLY A 314 24.73 13.73 1.34
N ALA A 315 25.36 14.89 1.34
CA ALA A 315 25.01 15.98 0.45
C ALA A 315 25.20 15.63 -1.04
N ASP A 316 26.27 14.93 -1.39
CA ASP A 316 26.55 14.51 -2.77
C ASP A 316 25.54 13.44 -3.23
N ILE A 317 25.24 12.48 -2.36
CA ILE A 317 24.27 11.44 -2.64
C ILE A 317 22.87 12.03 -2.80
N TYR A 318 22.48 12.95 -1.91
CA TYR A 318 21.19 13.63 -2.02
C TYR A 318 21.03 14.33 -3.37
N SER A 319 22.05 15.05 -3.84
CA SER A 319 22.00 15.75 -5.12
C SER A 319 21.73 14.77 -6.26
N ASN A 320 22.43 13.64 -6.28
CA ASN A 320 22.27 12.62 -7.30
C ASN A 320 20.90 11.93 -7.25
N VAL A 321 20.39 11.60 -6.06
CA VAL A 321 19.05 11.02 -5.88
C VAL A 321 17.97 12.02 -6.31
N TYR A 322 18.14 13.28 -5.99
CA TYR A 322 17.21 14.34 -6.39
C TYR A 322 17.14 14.53 -7.91
N GLU A 323 18.31 14.48 -8.59
CA GLU A 323 18.40 14.62 -10.05
C GLU A 323 17.91 13.38 -10.79
N SER A 324 18.36 12.19 -10.38
CA SER A 324 17.98 10.92 -11.02
C SER A 324 16.53 10.56 -10.77
N ASN A 325 15.96 11.03 -9.65
CA ASN A 325 14.61 10.68 -9.18
C ASN A 325 14.37 9.17 -9.07
N LYS A 326 15.44 8.38 -8.86
CA LYS A 326 15.41 6.92 -8.81
C LYS A 326 16.20 6.45 -7.59
N PHE A 327 15.51 5.87 -6.65
CA PHE A 327 16.10 5.20 -5.50
C PHE A 327 15.15 4.09 -5.07
N SER A 328 15.65 2.90 -4.85
CA SER A 328 14.85 1.81 -4.34
C SER A 328 15.58 1.06 -3.24
N VAL A 329 14.83 0.46 -2.35
CA VAL A 329 15.37 -0.40 -1.30
C VAL A 329 14.51 -1.64 -1.14
N SER A 330 15.17 -2.78 -0.97
CA SER A 330 14.52 -4.04 -0.62
C SER A 330 15.12 -4.53 0.69
N TYR A 331 14.30 -4.72 1.70
CA TYR A 331 14.73 -5.05 3.05
C TYR A 331 13.83 -6.12 3.67
N THR A 332 14.35 -6.84 4.64
CA THR A 332 13.61 -7.88 5.37
C THR A 332 13.01 -7.30 6.65
N LYS A 333 11.75 -7.59 6.87
CA LYS A 333 11.02 -7.28 8.10
C LYS A 333 10.43 -8.55 8.68
N ASP A 334 10.79 -8.80 9.94
CA ASP A 334 10.24 -9.86 10.79
C ASP A 334 9.48 -9.26 11.96
N ASN A 335 8.87 -10.12 12.75
CA ASN A 335 8.25 -9.73 14.02
C ASN A 335 7.27 -8.57 13.89
N PHE A 336 6.33 -8.70 12.97
CA PHE A 336 5.20 -7.79 12.87
C PHE A 336 4.40 -7.82 14.16
N GLN A 337 3.79 -6.71 14.49
CA GLN A 337 2.97 -6.54 15.68
C GLN A 337 1.52 -6.26 15.26
N LYS A 338 0.61 -6.46 16.21
CA LYS A 338 -0.78 -6.02 16.01
C LYS A 338 -0.81 -4.53 15.63
N GLY A 339 -1.56 -4.21 14.58
CA GLY A 339 -1.69 -2.85 14.05
C GLY A 339 -0.61 -2.47 13.04
N ASP A 340 0.38 -3.34 12.76
CA ASP A 340 1.27 -3.13 11.62
C ASP A 340 0.51 -3.39 10.30
N LEU A 341 0.82 -2.61 9.27
CA LEU A 341 0.26 -2.80 7.94
C LEU A 341 0.68 -4.15 7.35
N ASN A 342 -0.23 -4.81 6.65
CA ASN A 342 0.11 -6.00 5.89
C ASN A 342 0.82 -5.60 4.59
N PRO A 343 2.10 -5.98 4.37
CA PRO A 343 2.87 -5.53 3.22
C PRO A 343 2.28 -6.00 1.89
N THR A 344 1.58 -7.13 1.87
CA THR A 344 0.99 -7.69 0.64
C THR A 344 -0.10 -6.81 0.02
N MET A 345 -0.56 -5.77 0.72
CA MET A 345 -1.58 -4.85 0.24
C MET A 345 -1.00 -3.70 -0.59
N TYR A 346 0.18 -3.20 -0.22
CA TYR A 346 0.71 -1.94 -0.77
C TYR A 346 2.09 -2.06 -1.39
N TYR A 347 2.84 -3.13 -1.10
CA TYR A 347 4.23 -3.25 -1.51
C TYR A 347 4.47 -4.52 -2.33
N ASN A 348 5.43 -4.44 -3.23
CA ASN A 348 6.02 -5.64 -3.81
C ASN A 348 6.77 -6.36 -2.69
N CYS A 349 6.39 -7.57 -2.38
CA CYS A 349 7.04 -8.32 -1.30
C CYS A 349 7.10 -9.82 -1.59
N ILE A 350 8.05 -10.47 -0.96
CA ILE A 350 8.25 -11.92 -1.01
C ILE A 350 8.06 -12.44 0.41
N ASP A 351 7.17 -13.40 0.57
CA ASP A 351 7.04 -14.14 1.82
C ASP A 351 8.23 -15.11 1.95
N ASN A 352 9.11 -14.85 2.91
CA ASN A 352 10.33 -15.64 3.10
C ASN A 352 10.04 -17.06 3.62
N ASN A 353 8.87 -17.29 4.21
CA ASN A 353 8.47 -18.61 4.71
C ASN A 353 7.93 -19.51 3.61
N THR A 354 7.16 -18.95 2.68
CA THR A 354 6.48 -19.70 1.62
C THR A 354 7.13 -19.53 0.24
N GLY A 355 7.96 -18.49 0.06
CA GLY A 355 8.57 -18.13 -1.22
C GLY A 355 7.57 -17.51 -2.21
N VAL A 356 6.36 -17.16 -1.77
CA VAL A 356 5.34 -16.54 -2.62
C VAL A 356 5.66 -15.07 -2.83
N THR A 357 5.68 -14.65 -4.09
CA THR A 357 5.86 -13.24 -4.47
C THR A 357 4.51 -12.57 -4.65
N TYR A 358 4.36 -11.44 -4.01
CA TYR A 358 3.21 -10.55 -4.15
C TYR A 358 3.66 -9.30 -4.91
N GLU A 359 3.13 -9.12 -6.10
CA GLU A 359 3.41 -7.95 -6.93
C GLU A 359 2.24 -6.99 -6.84
N LYS A 360 2.54 -5.72 -6.56
CA LYS A 360 1.60 -4.63 -6.74
C LYS A 360 1.39 -4.47 -8.24
N LYS A 361 0.18 -4.74 -8.70
CA LYS A 361 -0.17 -4.41 -10.08
C LYS A 361 -0.32 -2.91 -10.16
N ASP A 362 0.52 -2.27 -10.94
CA ASP A 362 0.33 -0.88 -11.34
C ASP A 362 -0.99 -0.81 -12.10
N GLU A 363 -2.00 -0.13 -11.54
CA GLU A 363 -3.23 0.25 -12.22
C GLU A 363 -3.09 1.61 -12.87
#